data_e45c01538fe9a30c94202c463e3a3325
#
_entry.id   e45c01538fe9a30c94202c463e3a3325
#
_cell.length_a   1.000
_cell.length_b   1.000
_cell.length_c   1.000
_cell.angle_alpha   90.00
_cell.angle_beta   90.00
_cell.angle_gamma   90.00
#
_symmetry.space_group_name_H-M   'P 1'
#
loop_
_entity.id
_entity.type
_entity.pdbx_description
1 polymer ?
#
loop_
_entity_poly.entity_id
_entity_poly.type
_entity_poly.pdbx_seq_one_letter_code
_entity_poly.pdbx_strand_id
1 'polypeptide(L)'
;MDYPHKKWSLRQTRGACYISGDLKQWLQAQAMDHTRGAPYHPQTQGKIERYHRSMKNVVKLENYYFPWELEAAIGEWVEHYNHKRYHESLDNVMPADVYQGRHNDILDQRALTKSRTLSQRKIHNLKLAG
;
A
#
# COMPACT_ATOMS: atom_id res chain seq x y z
N MET A 1 -12.49 9.29 -15.65
CA MET A 1 -11.07 9.15 -15.23
C MET A 1 -10.61 7.76 -15.67
N ASP A 2 -9.87 7.72 -16.76
CA ASP A 2 -9.29 6.47 -17.25
C ASP A 2 -8.10 6.10 -16.36
N TYR A 3 -8.29 5.10 -15.50
CA TYR A 3 -7.18 4.47 -14.82
C TYR A 3 -6.35 3.72 -15.85
N PRO A 4 -5.02 3.94 -15.92
CA PRO A 4 -4.17 3.19 -16.82
C PRO A 4 -4.34 1.70 -16.54
N HIS A 5 -4.51 0.90 -17.58
CA HIS A 5 -4.82 -0.53 -17.61
C HIS A 5 -3.90 -1.38 -16.72
N LYS A 6 -3.99 -1.23 -15.39
CA LYS A 6 -3.41 -2.20 -14.47
C LYS A 6 -4.35 -3.39 -14.44
N LYS A 7 -3.90 -4.49 -14.99
CA LYS A 7 -4.59 -5.77 -14.93
C LYS A 7 -4.80 -6.15 -13.47
N TRP A 8 -6.04 -6.09 -13.01
CA TRP A 8 -6.39 -6.48 -11.65
C TRP A 8 -6.11 -7.97 -11.47
N SER A 9 -5.45 -8.34 -10.38
CA SER A 9 -5.22 -9.75 -10.04
C SER A 9 -5.70 -10.04 -8.63
N LEU A 10 -6.52 -11.08 -8.48
CA LEU A 10 -6.94 -11.62 -7.21
C LEU A 10 -5.91 -12.63 -6.72
N ARG A 11 -5.24 -12.35 -5.59
CA ARG A 11 -4.29 -13.26 -4.95
C ARG A 11 -4.92 -13.86 -3.72
N GLN A 12 -5.04 -15.19 -3.66
CA GLN A 12 -5.72 -15.85 -2.54
C GLN A 12 -5.15 -17.21 -2.16
N THR A 13 -5.48 -17.64 -0.93
CA THR A 13 -5.22 -19.00 -0.43
C THR A 13 -6.16 -20.01 -1.06
N ARG A 14 -5.86 -21.31 -0.85
CA ARG A 14 -6.66 -22.43 -1.34
C ARG A 14 -7.92 -22.71 -0.48
N GLY A 15 -8.71 -21.69 -0.13
CA GLY A 15 -10.03 -21.96 0.43
C GLY A 15 -10.98 -22.54 -0.62
N ALA A 16 -11.92 -23.40 -0.23
CA ALA A 16 -12.83 -24.09 -1.16
C ALA A 16 -13.59 -23.13 -2.09
N CYS A 17 -14.02 -21.97 -1.58
CA CYS A 17 -14.68 -20.94 -2.38
C CYS A 17 -13.79 -20.33 -3.49
N TYR A 18 -12.46 -20.34 -3.30
CA TYR A 18 -11.52 -19.78 -4.26
C TYR A 18 -11.06 -20.77 -5.33
N ILE A 19 -11.44 -22.03 -5.19
CA ILE A 19 -11.15 -23.11 -6.18
C ILE A 19 -12.34 -23.30 -7.11
N SER A 20 -13.52 -22.72 -6.78
CA SER A 20 -14.74 -22.93 -7.53
C SER A 20 -14.61 -22.48 -8.99
N GLY A 21 -15.24 -23.23 -9.88
CA GLY A 21 -15.30 -22.88 -11.29
C GLY A 21 -16.07 -21.58 -11.53
N ASP A 22 -17.11 -21.33 -10.73
CA ASP A 22 -17.98 -20.15 -10.82
C ASP A 22 -17.20 -18.86 -10.56
N LEU A 23 -16.35 -18.85 -9.52
CA LEU A 23 -15.49 -17.70 -9.25
C LEU A 23 -14.50 -17.45 -10.41
N LYS A 24 -13.94 -18.54 -10.99
CA LYS A 24 -13.03 -18.42 -12.13
C LYS A 24 -13.73 -17.78 -13.33
N GLN A 25 -14.94 -18.23 -13.64
CA GLN A 25 -15.72 -17.68 -14.75
C GLN A 25 -16.09 -16.22 -14.52
N TRP A 26 -16.51 -15.89 -13.30
CA TRP A 26 -16.84 -14.51 -12.94
C TRP A 26 -15.63 -13.57 -13.07
N LEU A 27 -14.46 -13.97 -12.57
CA LEU A 27 -13.21 -13.19 -12.67
C LEU A 27 -12.79 -13.00 -14.13
N GLN A 28 -12.92 -14.03 -14.97
CA GLN A 28 -12.65 -13.94 -16.39
C GLN A 28 -13.59 -12.95 -17.09
N ALA A 29 -14.89 -12.95 -16.73
CA ALA A 29 -15.86 -11.99 -17.25
C ALA A 29 -15.54 -10.55 -16.86
N GLN A 30 -14.89 -10.34 -15.70
CA GLN A 30 -14.43 -9.02 -15.23
C GLN A 30 -13.01 -8.65 -15.75
N ALA A 31 -12.43 -9.41 -16.65
CA ALA A 31 -11.05 -9.25 -17.14
C ALA A 31 -10.01 -9.22 -16.00
N MET A 32 -10.25 -9.97 -14.92
CA MET A 32 -9.38 -10.06 -13.74
C MET A 32 -8.55 -11.35 -13.78
N ASP A 33 -7.25 -11.23 -13.53
CA ASP A 33 -6.38 -12.40 -13.38
C ASP A 33 -6.55 -13.02 -11.99
N HIS A 34 -6.63 -14.35 -11.95
CA HIS A 34 -6.68 -15.12 -10.72
C HIS A 34 -5.34 -15.80 -10.43
N THR A 35 -4.55 -15.23 -9.54
CA THR A 35 -3.28 -15.82 -9.09
C THR A 35 -3.50 -16.58 -7.78
N ARG A 36 -3.31 -17.89 -7.82
CA ARG A 36 -3.39 -18.76 -6.63
C ARG A 36 -2.03 -18.86 -5.95
N GLY A 37 -2.00 -18.78 -4.62
CA GLY A 37 -0.80 -19.06 -3.85
C GLY A 37 -0.38 -20.54 -4.01
N ALA A 38 0.92 -20.79 -4.09
CA ALA A 38 1.42 -22.17 -4.06
C ALA A 38 1.13 -22.81 -2.69
N PRO A 39 0.92 -24.16 -2.63
CA PRO A 39 0.81 -24.86 -1.36
C PRO A 39 2.07 -24.61 -0.54
N TYR A 40 1.90 -24.41 0.77
CA TYR A 40 3.00 -24.21 1.73
C TYR A 40 3.91 -23.01 1.42
N HIS A 41 3.46 -22.02 0.62
CA HIS A 41 4.21 -20.81 0.29
C HIS A 41 3.54 -19.54 0.86
N PRO A 42 3.67 -19.27 2.17
CA PRO A 42 2.97 -18.16 2.84
C PRO A 42 3.42 -16.78 2.36
N GLN A 43 4.59 -16.67 1.72
CA GLN A 43 5.16 -15.40 1.27
C GLN A 43 4.26 -14.63 0.29
N THR A 44 3.45 -15.34 -0.52
CA THR A 44 2.53 -14.73 -1.48
C THR A 44 1.49 -13.85 -0.80
N GLN A 45 1.15 -14.15 0.46
CA GLN A 45 0.14 -13.44 1.24
C GLN A 45 0.71 -12.60 2.39
N GLY A 46 2.00 -12.70 2.66
CA GLY A 46 2.62 -12.00 3.79
C GLY A 46 2.38 -10.49 3.80
N LYS A 47 2.18 -9.86 2.64
CA LYS A 47 1.86 -8.42 2.57
C LYS A 47 0.45 -8.12 3.05
N ILE A 48 -0.55 -8.91 2.61
CA ILE A 48 -1.95 -8.71 3.03
C ILE A 48 -2.16 -9.12 4.50
N GLU A 49 -1.47 -10.15 4.96
CA GLU A 49 -1.49 -10.55 6.38
C GLU A 49 -0.91 -9.45 7.28
N ARG A 50 0.20 -8.83 6.87
CA ARG A 50 0.80 -7.70 7.60
C ARG A 50 -0.13 -6.48 7.59
N TYR A 51 -0.79 -6.20 6.49
CA TYR A 51 -1.79 -5.16 6.38
C TYR A 51 -2.93 -5.39 7.37
N HIS A 52 -3.54 -6.58 7.37
CA HIS A 52 -4.61 -6.93 8.31
C HIS A 52 -4.16 -6.90 9.76
N ARG A 53 -2.94 -7.34 10.05
CA ARG A 53 -2.37 -7.27 11.41
C ARG A 53 -2.25 -5.81 11.87
N SER A 54 -1.71 -4.94 11.02
CA SER A 54 -1.57 -3.52 11.33
C SER A 54 -2.91 -2.85 11.56
N MET A 55 -3.93 -3.18 10.76
CA MET A 55 -5.30 -2.69 10.93
C MET A 55 -5.90 -3.17 12.25
N LYS A 56 -5.82 -4.46 12.53
CA LYS A 56 -6.35 -5.05 13.75
C LYS A 56 -5.72 -4.46 15.02
N ASN A 57 -4.43 -4.15 14.98
CA ASN A 57 -3.73 -3.55 16.13
C ASN A 57 -4.22 -2.15 16.47
N VAL A 58 -4.82 -1.43 15.54
CA VAL A 58 -5.41 -0.09 15.77
C VAL A 58 -6.90 -0.22 16.07
N VAL A 59 -7.64 -0.82 15.16
CA VAL A 59 -9.11 -0.90 15.23
C VAL A 59 -9.60 -1.65 16.47
N LYS A 60 -8.86 -2.67 16.94
CA LYS A 60 -9.24 -3.43 18.15
C LYS A 60 -8.97 -2.72 19.48
N LEU A 61 -8.32 -1.57 19.48
CA LEU A 61 -8.06 -0.82 20.70
C LEU A 61 -9.29 -0.06 21.21
N GLU A 62 -10.29 0.12 20.34
CA GLU A 62 -11.51 0.84 20.66
C GLU A 62 -12.71 -0.11 20.77
N ASN A 63 -13.73 0.31 21.53
CA ASN A 63 -14.99 -0.41 21.64
C ASN A 63 -15.99 0.21 20.69
N TYR A 64 -16.68 -0.61 19.91
CA TYR A 64 -17.70 -0.22 18.96
C TYR A 64 -19.04 -0.77 19.41
N TYR A 65 -20.03 0.10 19.60
CA TYR A 65 -21.37 -0.29 20.00
C TYR A 65 -22.25 -0.63 18.80
N PHE A 66 -21.94 -0.03 17.65
CA PHE A 66 -22.70 -0.23 16.42
C PHE A 66 -21.80 -0.61 15.24
N PRO A 67 -22.30 -1.43 14.30
CA PRO A 67 -21.52 -1.86 13.12
C PRO A 67 -20.97 -0.72 12.27
N TRP A 68 -21.70 0.39 12.14
CA TRP A 68 -21.27 1.55 11.35
C TRP A 68 -20.08 2.30 11.97
N GLU A 69 -19.95 2.27 13.30
CA GLU A 69 -18.78 2.85 13.98
C GLU A 69 -17.51 2.08 13.62
N LEU A 70 -17.59 0.76 13.63
CA LEU A 70 -16.49 -0.11 13.19
C LEU A 70 -16.17 0.10 11.71
N GLU A 71 -17.18 0.23 10.86
CA GLU A 71 -17.00 0.50 9.44
C GLU A 71 -16.30 1.84 9.21
N ALA A 72 -16.73 2.89 9.91
CA ALA A 72 -16.08 4.20 9.86
C ALA A 72 -14.62 4.14 10.31
N ALA A 73 -14.32 3.49 11.44
CA ALA A 73 -12.96 3.33 11.95
C ALA A 73 -12.05 2.55 10.98
N ILE A 74 -12.57 1.50 10.34
CA ILE A 74 -11.84 0.78 9.30
C ILE A 74 -11.59 1.70 8.10
N GLY A 75 -12.58 2.48 7.66
CA GLY A 75 -12.46 3.43 6.56
C GLY A 75 -11.39 4.49 6.82
N GLU A 76 -11.39 5.11 8.01
CA GLU A 76 -10.38 6.08 8.42
C GLU A 76 -8.98 5.47 8.47
N TRP A 77 -8.86 4.25 9.00
CA TRP A 77 -7.59 3.56 9.03
C TRP A 77 -7.06 3.25 7.62
N VAL A 78 -7.91 2.81 6.70
CA VAL A 78 -7.55 2.54 5.29
C VAL A 78 -7.08 3.81 4.60
N GLU A 79 -7.79 4.92 4.82
CA GLU A 79 -7.43 6.23 4.28
C GLU A 79 -6.07 6.69 4.80
N HIS A 80 -5.86 6.59 6.12
CA HIS A 80 -4.58 6.90 6.73
C HIS A 80 -3.45 6.02 6.19
N TYR A 81 -3.68 4.71 6.08
CA TYR A 81 -2.69 3.76 5.61
C TYR A 81 -2.25 4.04 4.17
N ASN A 82 -3.20 4.36 3.30
CA ASN A 82 -2.92 4.57 1.88
C ASN A 82 -2.38 5.95 1.55
N HIS A 83 -2.84 6.99 2.26
CA HIS A 83 -2.60 8.39 1.88
C HIS A 83 -1.77 9.20 2.87
N LYS A 84 -1.48 8.67 4.07
CA LYS A 84 -0.71 9.40 5.09
C LYS A 84 0.49 8.65 5.63
N ARG A 85 0.46 7.31 5.58
CA ARG A 85 1.53 6.49 6.13
C ARG A 85 2.63 6.26 5.09
N TYR A 86 3.86 6.61 5.45
CA TYR A 86 5.06 6.24 4.70
C TYR A 86 5.46 4.80 4.98
N HIS A 87 5.92 4.09 3.93
CA HIS A 87 6.34 2.70 4.02
C HIS A 87 7.80 2.55 3.62
N GLU A 88 8.63 2.06 4.52
CA GLU A 88 10.06 1.83 4.27
C GLU A 88 10.28 0.92 3.06
N SER A 89 9.49 -0.15 2.92
CA SER A 89 9.55 -1.06 1.77
C SER A 89 9.11 -0.44 0.44
N LEU A 90 8.65 0.80 0.45
CA LEU A 90 8.27 1.61 -0.71
C LEU A 90 9.12 2.90 -0.78
N ASP A 91 10.36 2.86 -0.30
CA ASP A 91 11.26 4.03 -0.24
C ASP A 91 10.65 5.23 0.49
N ASN A 92 9.89 4.95 1.56
CA ASN A 92 9.16 5.94 2.35
C ASN A 92 8.18 6.78 1.48
N VAL A 93 7.54 6.16 0.51
CA VAL A 93 6.44 6.73 -0.27
C VAL A 93 5.11 6.13 0.22
N MET A 94 4.02 6.84 0.02
CA MET A 94 2.68 6.35 0.38
C MET A 94 2.19 5.30 -0.63
N PRO A 95 1.45 4.27 -0.20
CA PRO A 95 0.92 3.25 -1.10
C PRO A 95 0.09 3.82 -2.26
N ALA A 96 -0.70 4.85 -2.01
CA ALA A 96 -1.49 5.53 -3.04
C ALA A 96 -0.62 6.17 -4.13
N ASP A 97 0.51 6.77 -3.77
CA ASP A 97 1.42 7.38 -4.74
C ASP A 97 2.09 6.32 -5.62
N VAL A 98 2.47 5.19 -5.02
CA VAL A 98 3.00 4.04 -5.79
C VAL A 98 1.94 3.49 -6.73
N TYR A 99 0.71 3.32 -6.24
CA TYR A 99 -0.40 2.82 -7.03
C TYR A 99 -0.73 3.72 -8.23
N GLN A 100 -0.69 5.04 -8.03
CA GLN A 100 -0.94 6.05 -9.06
C GLN A 100 0.29 6.32 -9.96
N GLY A 101 1.43 5.69 -9.69
CA GLY A 101 2.64 5.82 -10.50
C GLY A 101 3.45 7.10 -10.25
N ARG A 102 3.11 7.88 -9.20
CA ARG A 102 3.80 9.15 -8.85
C ARG A 102 5.08 8.96 -8.04
N HIS A 103 5.41 7.73 -7.65
CA HIS A 103 6.53 7.46 -6.73
C HIS A 103 7.88 7.95 -7.27
N ASN A 104 8.16 7.78 -8.57
CA ASN A 104 9.42 8.23 -9.18
C ASN A 104 9.58 9.74 -9.08
N ASP A 105 8.55 10.51 -9.43
CA ASP A 105 8.56 11.97 -9.36
C ASP A 105 8.84 12.46 -7.93
N ILE A 106 8.24 11.79 -6.93
CA ILE A 106 8.45 12.11 -5.52
C ILE A 106 9.89 11.83 -5.10
N LEU A 107 10.48 10.70 -5.53
CA LEU A 107 11.86 10.35 -5.22
C LEU A 107 12.85 11.31 -5.87
N ASP A 108 12.62 11.69 -7.11
CA ASP A 108 13.44 12.67 -7.84
C ASP A 108 13.39 14.06 -7.17
N GLN A 109 12.22 14.52 -6.77
CA GLN A 109 12.05 15.76 -6.02
C GLN A 109 12.78 15.74 -4.67
N ARG A 110 12.74 14.61 -3.96
CA ARG A 110 13.48 14.42 -2.71
C ARG A 110 14.99 14.45 -2.94
N ALA A 111 15.48 13.81 -4.00
CA ALA A 111 16.90 13.80 -4.37
C ALA A 111 17.41 15.22 -4.68
N LEU A 112 16.64 16.01 -5.47
CA LEU A 112 16.95 17.39 -5.77
C LEU A 112 16.97 18.27 -4.51
N THR A 113 15.97 18.12 -3.64
CA THR A 113 15.88 18.85 -2.38
C THR A 113 17.05 18.53 -1.46
N LYS A 114 17.41 17.24 -1.35
CA LYS A 114 18.58 16.78 -0.56
C LYS A 114 19.88 17.39 -1.10
N SER A 115 20.10 17.34 -2.40
CA SER A 115 21.29 17.92 -3.05
C SER A 115 21.41 19.42 -2.78
N ARG A 116 20.30 20.17 -2.97
CA ARG A 116 20.25 21.60 -2.70
C ARG A 116 20.56 21.91 -1.24
N THR A 117 19.95 21.19 -0.31
CA THR A 117 20.15 21.41 1.13
C THR A 117 21.59 21.13 1.55
N LEU A 118 22.20 20.05 1.02
CA LEU A 118 23.60 19.73 1.32
C LEU A 118 24.55 20.81 0.77
N SER A 119 24.33 21.28 -0.44
CA SER A 119 25.11 22.36 -1.05
C SER A 119 25.00 23.68 -0.25
N GLN A 120 23.79 24.05 0.16
CA GLN A 120 23.56 25.23 0.98
C GLN A 120 24.25 25.13 2.35
N ARG A 121 24.15 23.98 3.01
CA ARG A 121 24.83 23.73 4.30
C ARG A 121 26.35 23.81 4.16
N LYS A 122 26.91 23.25 3.08
CA LYS A 122 28.34 23.34 2.81
C LYS A 122 28.80 24.79 2.65
N ILE A 123 28.07 25.61 1.87
CA ILE A 123 28.38 27.03 1.68
C ILE A 123 28.25 27.80 3.00
N HIS A 124 27.21 27.52 3.76
CA HIS A 124 27.01 28.18 5.08
C HIS A 124 28.14 27.85 6.05
N ASN A 125 28.53 26.58 6.17
CA ASN A 125 29.62 26.15 7.06
C ASN A 125 30.98 26.73 6.66
N LEU A 126 31.25 26.85 5.35
CA LEU A 126 32.46 27.50 4.86
C LEU A 126 32.52 29.00 5.23
N LYS A 127 31.39 29.69 5.20
CA LYS A 127 31.29 31.10 5.61
C LYS A 127 31.47 31.31 7.10
N LEU A 128 31.15 30.33 7.93
CA LEU A 128 31.32 30.38 9.38
C LEU A 128 32.73 30.02 9.84
N ALA A 129 33.49 29.31 9.00
CA ALA A 129 34.84 28.84 9.33
C ALA A 129 35.98 29.79 8.87
N GLY A 130 35.64 30.85 8.16
CA GLY A 130 36.56 31.89 7.70
C GLY A 130 36.29 33.21 8.38
#